data_0fe022f8f1dd5b15aa7d96f09d43d5d1
#
_entry.id   0fe022f8f1dd5b15aa7d96f09d43d5d1
#
_cell.length_a   1.000
_cell.length_b   1.000
_cell.length_c   1.000
_cell.angle_alpha   90.00
_cell.angle_beta   90.00
_cell.angle_gamma   90.00
#
_symmetry.space_group_name_H-M   'P 1'
#
loop_
_entity.id
_entity.type
_entity.pdbx_description
1 polymer ?
#
loop_
_entity_poly.entity_id
_entity_poly.type
_entity_poly.pdbx_seq_one_letter_code
_entity_poly.pdbx_strand_id
1 'polypeptide(L)'
;MPDQLAEILESPAHTLLATDLGNTEGPLWHPEGYLTFVDLVGNRLQRWDPTSGVSVVREGTGEGNGCSFDRHGGLLMCEGADHRRVTRMDLDGTVTTIAERWEGKRFHKPNDVICRSDGTIYLTDPSLRLPESEREYDFAGVFKITPDGQVSVATDGCEYPNGLAFSPDESVLYVAISRESQVCFEEAEQGVVCEHRKIRAFDVAADGTLTNNRVFASMASAEEGVPDGMKVDTLGRIFCTGSGGIWVFEPDGAHLGVIRGPEVPRNIAFGDSDFRTVYTTPGVSLYSFRVKTPGISPF
;
A
#
# COMPACT_ATOMS: atom_id res chain seq x y z
N MET A 1 22.14 -19.47 10.22
CA MET A 1 22.41 -18.03 10.08
C MET A 1 21.83 -17.36 11.31
N PRO A 2 22.43 -16.31 11.89
CA PRO A 2 21.76 -15.54 12.93
C PRO A 2 20.39 -15.09 12.41
N ASP A 3 19.43 -15.00 13.29
CA ASP A 3 18.08 -14.54 12.94
C ASP A 3 18.17 -13.06 12.52
N GLN A 4 18.19 -12.81 11.22
CA GLN A 4 18.33 -11.46 10.65
C GLN A 4 17.18 -10.55 11.08
N LEU A 5 15.99 -11.13 11.37
CA LEU A 5 14.86 -10.37 11.91
C LEU A 5 15.10 -9.88 13.34
N ALA A 6 15.95 -10.54 14.13
CA ALA A 6 16.32 -10.08 15.45
C ALA A 6 17.07 -8.73 15.43
N GLU A 7 17.72 -8.39 14.31
CA GLU A 7 18.36 -7.08 14.12
C GLU A 7 17.33 -5.99 13.72
N ILE A 8 16.14 -6.37 13.27
CA ILE A 8 15.08 -5.47 12.80
C ILE A 8 14.06 -5.24 13.91
N LEU A 9 13.61 -6.31 14.56
CA LEU A 9 12.58 -6.25 15.58
C LEU A 9 13.14 -5.76 16.92
N GLU A 10 12.45 -4.82 17.56
CA GLU A 10 12.68 -4.46 18.97
C GLU A 10 12.10 -5.54 19.89
N SER A 11 10.94 -6.12 19.51
CA SER A 11 10.29 -7.23 20.15
C SER A 11 9.54 -8.06 19.11
N PRO A 12 9.51 -9.40 19.22
CA PRO A 12 8.68 -10.24 18.36
C PRO A 12 7.19 -10.21 18.74
N ALA A 13 6.82 -9.54 19.83
CA ALA A 13 5.44 -9.51 20.34
C ALA A 13 4.58 -8.57 19.50
N HIS A 14 3.40 -9.04 19.10
CA HIS A 14 2.35 -8.26 18.48
C HIS A 14 1.29 -7.89 19.51
N THR A 15 0.80 -6.65 19.46
CA THR A 15 -0.28 -6.15 20.30
C THR A 15 -1.55 -6.04 19.49
N LEU A 16 -2.62 -6.70 19.92
CA LEU A 16 -3.95 -6.50 19.35
C LEU A 16 -4.49 -5.13 19.81
N LEU A 17 -4.88 -4.30 18.87
CA LEU A 17 -5.38 -2.94 19.12
C LEU A 17 -6.90 -2.87 19.02
N ALA A 18 -7.47 -3.55 18.03
CA ALA A 18 -8.90 -3.64 17.80
C ALA A 18 -9.25 -4.89 16.99
N THR A 19 -10.49 -5.35 17.10
CA THR A 19 -11.04 -6.48 16.34
C THR A 19 -12.49 -6.20 15.96
N ASP A 20 -13.13 -7.13 15.24
CA ASP A 20 -14.49 -7.00 14.70
C ASP A 20 -14.68 -5.78 13.78
N LEU A 21 -13.63 -5.44 13.10
CA LEU A 21 -13.58 -4.39 12.10
C LEU A 21 -13.92 -4.98 10.72
N GLY A 22 -14.59 -4.48 9.84
CA GLY A 22 -14.97 -5.05 8.53
C GLY A 22 -13.78 -5.62 7.73
N ASN A 23 -13.38 -4.99 6.64
CA ASN A 23 -12.22 -5.39 5.84
C ASN A 23 -11.19 -4.26 5.83
N THR A 24 -10.24 -4.30 6.77
CA THR A 24 -9.31 -3.20 7.05
C THR A 24 -8.20 -3.12 6.00
N GLU A 25 -7.95 -1.89 5.51
CA GLU A 25 -6.92 -1.53 4.54
C GLU A 25 -6.40 -0.11 4.76
N GLY A 26 -5.42 0.31 3.95
CA GLY A 26 -4.91 1.67 3.86
C GLY A 26 -4.52 2.32 5.17
N PRO A 27 -3.78 1.64 6.06
CA PRO A 27 -3.40 2.23 7.34
C PRO A 27 -2.45 3.42 7.11
N LEU A 28 -2.70 4.50 7.84
CA LEU A 28 -1.91 5.72 7.75
C LEU A 28 -1.84 6.40 9.12
N TRP A 29 -0.62 6.59 9.64
CA TRP A 29 -0.43 7.28 10.91
C TRP A 29 -0.58 8.77 10.75
N HIS A 30 -1.46 9.38 11.54
CA HIS A 30 -1.69 10.82 11.53
C HIS A 30 -0.76 11.54 12.52
N PRO A 31 -0.22 12.74 12.17
CA PRO A 31 0.69 13.48 13.05
C PRO A 31 0.09 13.84 14.42
N GLU A 32 -1.22 13.90 14.53
CA GLU A 32 -1.94 14.13 15.79
C GLU A 32 -1.97 12.90 16.72
N GLY A 33 -1.34 11.78 16.36
CA GLY A 33 -1.15 10.63 17.24
C GLY A 33 -2.25 9.58 17.18
N TYR A 34 -2.86 9.37 16.02
CA TYR A 34 -3.83 8.30 15.78
C TYR A 34 -3.58 7.60 14.43
N LEU A 35 -4.09 6.39 14.27
CA LEU A 35 -4.06 5.65 13.01
C LEU A 35 -5.38 5.85 12.26
N THR A 36 -5.32 6.26 10.98
CA THR A 36 -6.45 6.12 10.07
C THR A 36 -6.34 4.82 9.29
N PHE A 37 -7.46 4.24 8.93
CA PHE A 37 -7.56 3.05 8.09
C PHE A 37 -8.94 2.98 7.45
N VAL A 38 -9.06 2.26 6.35
CA VAL A 38 -10.36 2.07 5.69
C VAL A 38 -10.96 0.72 6.09
N ASP A 39 -12.28 0.67 6.12
CA ASP A 39 -13.09 -0.54 6.09
C ASP A 39 -13.74 -0.63 4.71
N LEU A 40 -13.18 -1.48 3.83
CA LEU A 40 -13.65 -1.60 2.46
C LEU A 40 -15.12 -2.03 2.40
N VAL A 41 -15.49 -3.06 3.17
CA VAL A 41 -16.85 -3.63 3.17
C VAL A 41 -17.85 -2.70 3.86
N GLY A 42 -17.43 -2.10 4.97
CA GLY A 42 -18.22 -1.09 5.68
C GLY A 42 -18.29 0.24 4.96
N ASN A 43 -17.51 0.43 3.89
CA ASN A 43 -17.47 1.64 3.07
C ASN A 43 -17.16 2.90 3.88
N ARG A 44 -16.17 2.80 4.79
CA ARG A 44 -15.82 3.81 5.77
C ARG A 44 -14.33 4.08 5.86
N LEU A 45 -13.97 5.35 6.11
CA LEU A 45 -12.68 5.74 6.69
C LEU A 45 -12.87 5.79 8.20
N GLN A 46 -12.03 5.10 8.94
CA GLN A 46 -12.03 5.02 10.39
C GLN A 46 -10.71 5.53 10.96
N ARG A 47 -10.70 5.86 12.23
CA ARG A 47 -9.48 6.06 13.00
C ARG A 47 -9.49 5.19 14.26
N TRP A 48 -8.31 4.73 14.63
CA TRP A 48 -8.03 4.16 15.94
C TRP A 48 -7.17 5.15 16.73
N ASP A 49 -7.62 5.45 17.94
CA ASP A 49 -6.93 6.31 18.88
C ASP A 49 -6.60 5.50 20.14
N PRO A 50 -5.37 5.57 20.69
CA PRO A 50 -4.98 4.78 21.85
C PRO A 50 -5.85 4.99 23.09
N THR A 51 -6.52 6.14 23.18
CA THR A 51 -7.33 6.53 24.36
C THR A 51 -8.82 6.24 24.16
N SER A 52 -9.35 6.52 22.94
CA SER A 52 -10.79 6.45 22.68
C SER A 52 -11.21 5.25 21.81
N GLY A 53 -10.26 4.46 21.29
CA GLY A 53 -10.55 3.31 20.45
C GLY A 53 -10.93 3.69 19.03
N VAL A 54 -11.76 2.87 18.38
CA VAL A 54 -12.14 3.04 16.98
C VAL A 54 -13.34 3.98 16.83
N SER A 55 -13.28 4.90 15.87
CA SER A 55 -14.37 5.78 15.47
C SER A 55 -14.39 6.01 13.96
N VAL A 56 -15.57 6.35 13.42
CA VAL A 56 -15.74 6.66 12.00
C VAL A 56 -15.35 8.10 11.73
N VAL A 57 -14.52 8.32 10.71
CA VAL A 57 -14.11 9.65 10.23
C VAL A 57 -14.98 10.08 9.05
N ARG A 58 -15.25 9.14 8.12
CA ARG A 58 -16.02 9.40 6.90
C ARG A 58 -16.78 8.14 6.49
N GLU A 59 -18.04 8.32 6.12
CA GLU A 59 -18.88 7.30 5.46
C GLU A 59 -18.84 7.48 3.93
N GLY A 60 -19.21 6.43 3.19
CA GLY A 60 -19.37 6.51 1.74
C GLY A 60 -18.05 6.69 0.98
N THR A 61 -17.02 5.92 1.33
CA THR A 61 -15.69 5.98 0.71
C THR A 61 -15.61 5.32 -0.67
N GLY A 62 -16.69 4.67 -1.16
CA GLY A 62 -16.67 3.99 -2.46
C GLY A 62 -15.66 2.85 -2.52
N GLU A 63 -15.64 1.96 -1.53
CA GLU A 63 -14.60 0.96 -1.31
C GLU A 63 -13.21 1.63 -1.25
N GLY A 64 -13.06 2.61 -0.35
CA GLY A 64 -11.75 3.22 -0.07
C GLY A 64 -10.70 2.15 0.21
N ASN A 65 -9.47 2.35 -0.29
CA ASN A 65 -8.39 1.39 -0.18
C ASN A 65 -7.10 2.08 0.31
N GLY A 66 -6.03 2.10 -0.45
CA GLY A 66 -4.78 2.72 -0.04
C GLY A 66 -4.90 4.21 0.27
N CYS A 67 -4.20 4.63 1.32
CA CYS A 67 -4.16 6.00 1.79
C CYS A 67 -2.72 6.51 1.91
N SER A 68 -2.54 7.80 1.70
CA SER A 68 -1.31 8.53 1.92
C SER A 68 -1.60 9.97 2.30
N PHE A 69 -0.59 10.75 2.67
CA PHE A 69 -0.73 12.21 2.73
C PHE A 69 -0.15 12.85 1.47
N ASP A 70 -0.74 13.96 1.06
CA ASP A 70 -0.06 14.87 0.15
C ASP A 70 0.96 15.75 0.91
N ARG A 71 1.78 16.50 0.19
CA ARG A 71 2.80 17.39 0.77
C ARG A 71 2.24 18.52 1.66
N HIS A 72 0.92 18.69 1.72
CA HIS A 72 0.23 19.71 2.52
C HIS A 72 -0.55 19.12 3.69
N GLY A 73 -0.42 17.79 3.92
CA GLY A 73 -1.10 17.05 4.99
C GLY A 73 -2.54 16.67 4.67
N GLY A 74 -3.01 16.86 3.44
CA GLY A 74 -4.30 16.33 3.00
C GLY A 74 -4.24 14.82 2.82
N LEU A 75 -5.25 14.09 3.30
CA LEU A 75 -5.34 12.64 3.16
C LEU A 75 -5.79 12.27 1.73
N LEU A 76 -4.90 11.63 0.99
CA LEU A 76 -5.20 11.01 -0.30
C LEU A 76 -5.79 9.62 -0.07
N MET A 77 -6.79 9.23 -0.86
CA MET A 77 -7.38 7.90 -0.81
C MET A 77 -7.77 7.42 -2.21
N CYS A 78 -7.42 6.18 -2.52
CA CYS A 78 -7.97 5.47 -3.66
C CYS A 78 -9.39 5.00 -3.33
N GLU A 79 -10.36 5.35 -4.18
CA GLU A 79 -11.75 4.90 -4.08
C GLU A 79 -12.05 3.98 -5.27
N GLY A 80 -12.34 2.71 -4.96
CA GLY A 80 -12.66 1.68 -5.95
C GLY A 80 -14.12 1.70 -6.36
N ALA A 81 -14.79 0.57 -6.26
CA ALA A 81 -16.22 0.37 -6.54
C ALA A 81 -16.77 1.26 -7.67
N ASP A 82 -17.85 1.96 -7.39
CA ASP A 82 -18.51 2.84 -8.36
C ASP A 82 -17.82 4.19 -8.54
N HIS A 83 -16.97 4.61 -7.58
CA HIS A 83 -16.28 5.89 -7.63
C HIS A 83 -15.12 5.89 -8.61
N ARG A 84 -14.23 4.89 -8.55
CA ARG A 84 -13.11 4.69 -9.49
C ARG A 84 -12.26 5.95 -9.63
N ARG A 85 -11.78 6.51 -8.49
CA ARG A 85 -11.10 7.79 -8.43
C ARG A 85 -10.07 7.88 -7.31
N VAL A 86 -9.28 8.92 -7.31
CA VAL A 86 -8.45 9.37 -6.18
C VAL A 86 -9.08 10.62 -5.60
N THR A 87 -9.25 10.64 -4.28
CA THR A 87 -9.74 11.81 -3.54
C THR A 87 -8.69 12.35 -2.60
N ARG A 88 -8.87 13.62 -2.23
CA ARG A 88 -8.15 14.30 -1.17
C ARG A 88 -9.15 14.79 -0.14
N MET A 89 -8.91 14.48 1.12
CA MET A 89 -9.65 15.01 2.25
C MET A 89 -8.78 16.02 2.99
N ASP A 90 -9.25 17.24 3.09
CA ASP A 90 -8.61 18.33 3.83
C ASP A 90 -8.78 18.15 5.35
N LEU A 91 -8.03 18.91 6.13
CA LEU A 91 -8.10 18.88 7.61
C LEU A 91 -9.48 19.29 8.15
N ASP A 92 -10.27 20.04 7.40
CA ASP A 92 -11.65 20.40 7.76
C ASP A 92 -12.69 19.34 7.36
N GLY A 93 -12.22 18.21 6.78
CA GLY A 93 -13.06 17.11 6.30
C GLY A 93 -13.63 17.30 4.88
N THR A 94 -13.33 18.42 4.20
CA THR A 94 -13.74 18.64 2.82
C THR A 94 -13.08 17.64 1.89
N VAL A 95 -13.87 16.94 1.07
CA VAL A 95 -13.39 15.93 0.13
C VAL A 95 -13.48 16.45 -1.31
N THR A 96 -12.35 16.42 -2.00
CA THR A 96 -12.23 16.77 -3.42
C THR A 96 -11.74 15.59 -4.25
N THR A 97 -12.26 15.42 -5.46
CA THR A 97 -11.72 14.47 -6.43
C THR A 97 -10.47 15.07 -7.07
N ILE A 98 -9.35 14.34 -6.95
CA ILE A 98 -8.06 14.72 -7.56
C ILE A 98 -7.99 14.22 -9.00
N ALA A 99 -8.37 12.96 -9.23
CA ALA A 99 -8.43 12.36 -10.56
C ALA A 99 -9.41 11.20 -10.59
N GLU A 100 -10.09 11.02 -11.72
CA GLU A 100 -10.99 9.89 -11.99
C GLU A 100 -10.82 9.32 -13.41
N ARG A 101 -10.06 10.04 -14.27
CA ARG A 101 -9.92 9.72 -15.68
C ARG A 101 -8.50 9.98 -16.17
N TRP A 102 -8.09 9.14 -17.12
CA TRP A 102 -6.94 9.34 -17.99
C TRP A 102 -7.43 9.39 -19.45
N GLU A 103 -7.12 10.45 -20.18
CA GLU A 103 -7.58 10.66 -21.58
C GLU A 103 -9.09 10.42 -21.79
N GLY A 104 -9.90 10.85 -20.83
CA GLY A 104 -11.36 10.65 -20.83
C GLY A 104 -11.85 9.27 -20.38
N LYS A 105 -10.98 8.29 -20.21
CA LYS A 105 -11.27 6.94 -19.78
C LYS A 105 -11.21 6.85 -18.24
N ARG A 106 -12.17 6.18 -17.61
CA ARG A 106 -12.21 5.99 -16.16
C ARG A 106 -11.13 5.02 -15.71
N PHE A 107 -10.56 5.27 -14.54
CA PHE A 107 -9.72 4.27 -13.86
C PHE A 107 -10.49 2.96 -13.65
N HIS A 108 -9.78 1.84 -13.51
CA HIS A 108 -10.39 0.55 -13.25
C HIS A 108 -10.86 0.45 -11.79
N LYS A 109 -9.94 0.22 -10.88
CA LYS A 109 -10.16 0.21 -9.43
C LYS A 109 -8.87 0.64 -8.74
N PRO A 110 -8.61 1.95 -8.63
CA PRO A 110 -7.41 2.45 -7.95
C PRO A 110 -7.22 1.75 -6.61
N ASN A 111 -5.98 1.28 -6.37
CA ASN A 111 -5.69 0.42 -5.22
C ASN A 111 -4.88 1.16 -4.15
N ASP A 112 -3.65 1.55 -4.44
CA ASP A 112 -2.80 2.25 -3.49
C ASP A 112 -2.27 3.56 -4.09
N VAL A 113 -1.86 4.49 -3.22
CA VAL A 113 -1.48 5.85 -3.59
C VAL A 113 -0.35 6.35 -2.71
N ILE A 114 0.62 7.04 -3.31
CA ILE A 114 1.68 7.76 -2.60
C ILE A 114 1.90 9.14 -3.21
N CYS A 115 2.43 10.06 -2.42
CA CYS A 115 2.83 11.39 -2.88
C CYS A 115 4.34 11.54 -2.76
N ARG A 116 4.98 12.00 -3.84
CA ARG A 116 6.38 12.39 -3.87
C ARG A 116 6.56 13.76 -3.23
N SER A 117 7.76 14.06 -2.75
CA SER A 117 8.08 15.34 -2.10
C SER A 117 7.83 16.58 -2.97
N ASP A 118 7.90 16.44 -4.30
CA ASP A 118 7.57 17.51 -5.26
C ASP A 118 6.05 17.73 -5.44
N GLY A 119 5.21 16.87 -4.84
CA GLY A 119 3.76 16.89 -4.92
C GLY A 119 3.18 16.05 -6.06
N THR A 120 4.02 15.32 -6.80
CA THR A 120 3.54 14.34 -7.79
C THR A 120 2.95 13.13 -7.07
N ILE A 121 1.75 12.73 -7.45
CA ILE A 121 1.04 11.59 -6.88
C ILE A 121 1.18 10.39 -7.83
N TYR A 122 1.46 9.21 -7.28
CA TYR A 122 1.45 7.95 -7.99
C TYR A 122 0.38 7.04 -7.41
N LEU A 123 -0.35 6.35 -8.28
CA LEU A 123 -1.38 5.38 -7.87
C LEU A 123 -1.27 4.12 -8.70
N THR A 124 -1.64 3.00 -8.12
CA THR A 124 -1.77 1.72 -8.80
C THR A 124 -3.20 1.47 -9.22
N ASP A 125 -3.39 0.96 -10.45
CA ASP A 125 -4.72 0.65 -10.98
C ASP A 125 -4.74 -0.75 -11.62
N PRO A 126 -5.02 -1.79 -10.83
CA PRO A 126 -5.04 -3.17 -11.29
C PRO A 126 -6.32 -3.49 -12.08
N SER A 127 -6.19 -3.84 -13.37
CA SER A 127 -7.33 -4.08 -14.27
C SER A 127 -8.13 -5.34 -13.95
N LEU A 128 -7.50 -6.38 -13.39
CA LEU A 128 -8.15 -7.67 -13.12
C LEU A 128 -9.28 -7.61 -12.06
N ARG A 129 -9.41 -6.50 -11.34
CA ARG A 129 -10.49 -6.29 -10.38
C ARG A 129 -11.83 -5.90 -11.02
N LEU A 130 -11.83 -5.63 -12.34
CA LEU A 130 -13.03 -5.34 -13.11
C LEU A 130 -13.26 -6.40 -14.19
N PRO A 131 -14.52 -6.75 -14.50
CA PRO A 131 -14.86 -7.48 -15.71
C PRO A 131 -14.32 -6.77 -16.96
N GLU A 132 -13.90 -7.52 -17.97
CA GLU A 132 -13.38 -6.93 -19.21
C GLU A 132 -14.36 -5.95 -19.86
N SER A 133 -15.66 -6.24 -19.80
CA SER A 133 -16.72 -5.38 -20.34
C SER A 133 -16.82 -3.99 -19.69
N GLU A 134 -16.23 -3.82 -18.52
CA GLU A 134 -16.24 -2.55 -17.78
C GLU A 134 -14.92 -1.81 -17.86
N ARG A 135 -13.88 -2.41 -18.47
CA ARG A 135 -12.56 -1.78 -18.65
C ARG A 135 -12.59 -0.83 -19.82
N GLU A 136 -12.08 0.37 -19.62
CA GLU A 136 -12.00 1.39 -20.66
C GLU A 136 -10.62 1.44 -21.33
N TYR A 137 -9.63 0.69 -20.81
CA TYR A 137 -8.30 0.40 -21.41
C TYR A 137 -7.86 -1.02 -21.02
N ASP A 138 -6.86 -1.57 -21.71
CA ASP A 138 -6.52 -3.00 -21.73
C ASP A 138 -5.25 -3.38 -20.95
N PHE A 139 -4.76 -2.48 -20.09
CA PHE A 139 -3.59 -2.72 -19.26
C PHE A 139 -3.88 -2.46 -17.77
N ALA A 140 -3.06 -3.03 -16.89
CA ALA A 140 -2.91 -2.62 -15.51
C ALA A 140 -1.65 -1.77 -15.39
N GLY A 141 -1.64 -0.76 -14.51
CA GLY A 141 -0.48 0.11 -14.46
C GLY A 141 -0.38 1.00 -13.23
N VAL A 142 0.67 1.79 -13.24
CA VAL A 142 0.86 2.92 -12.32
C VAL A 142 0.58 4.19 -13.09
N PHE A 143 -0.28 5.03 -12.52
CA PHE A 143 -0.55 6.37 -13.06
C PHE A 143 0.18 7.41 -12.24
N LYS A 144 0.45 8.54 -12.88
CA LYS A 144 1.07 9.72 -12.30
C LYS A 144 0.13 10.91 -12.46
N ILE A 145 -0.06 11.67 -11.36
CA ILE A 145 -0.81 12.92 -11.35
C ILE A 145 0.16 14.01 -10.93
N THR A 146 0.40 14.97 -11.80
CA THR A 146 1.28 16.11 -11.53
C THR A 146 0.61 17.12 -10.59
N PRO A 147 1.36 18.02 -9.93
CA PRO A 147 0.79 19.04 -9.04
C PRO A 147 -0.22 20.00 -9.72
N ASP A 148 -0.17 20.13 -11.04
CA ASP A 148 -1.14 20.87 -11.86
C ASP A 148 -2.35 20.03 -12.30
N GLY A 149 -2.43 18.77 -11.84
CA GLY A 149 -3.57 17.87 -12.06
C GLY A 149 -3.56 17.08 -13.37
N GLN A 150 -2.44 17.07 -14.12
CA GLN A 150 -2.34 16.26 -15.33
C GLN A 150 -2.15 14.78 -14.97
N VAL A 151 -2.98 13.92 -15.56
CA VAL A 151 -2.92 12.46 -15.39
C VAL A 151 -2.20 11.84 -16.58
N SER A 152 -1.24 10.98 -16.31
CA SER A 152 -0.50 10.21 -17.31
C SER A 152 -0.20 8.80 -16.83
N VAL A 153 0.03 7.88 -17.75
CA VAL A 153 0.57 6.53 -17.43
C VAL A 153 2.04 6.69 -17.08
N ALA A 154 2.41 6.31 -15.86
CA ALA A 154 3.80 6.25 -15.43
C ALA A 154 4.47 4.95 -15.95
N THR A 155 3.74 3.83 -15.88
CA THR A 155 4.11 2.56 -16.49
C THR A 155 2.89 1.64 -16.65
N ASP A 156 2.83 0.92 -17.75
CA ASP A 156 1.91 -0.19 -18.04
C ASP A 156 2.58 -1.57 -17.89
N GLY A 157 3.83 -1.58 -17.45
CA GLY A 157 4.66 -2.76 -17.31
C GLY A 157 4.48 -3.51 -15.96
N CYS A 158 3.28 -3.46 -15.37
CA CYS A 158 2.93 -4.13 -14.12
C CYS A 158 1.73 -5.05 -14.33
N GLU A 159 1.87 -6.33 -13.98
CA GLU A 159 0.84 -7.35 -14.24
C GLU A 159 -0.40 -7.17 -13.36
N TYR A 160 -0.19 -6.90 -12.08
CA TYR A 160 -1.23 -6.55 -11.10
C TYR A 160 -0.60 -5.71 -9.99
N PRO A 161 -0.41 -4.42 -10.24
CA PRO A 161 0.21 -3.53 -9.26
C PRO A 161 -0.73 -3.34 -8.06
N ASN A 162 -0.14 -3.37 -6.86
CA ASN A 162 -0.82 -3.18 -5.58
C ASN A 162 -0.09 -2.10 -4.78
N GLY A 163 0.50 -2.41 -3.64
CA GLY A 163 1.25 -1.46 -2.83
C GLY A 163 2.43 -0.84 -3.58
N LEU A 164 2.75 0.40 -3.26
CA LEU A 164 3.90 1.10 -3.82
C LEU A 164 4.59 1.96 -2.77
N ALA A 165 5.91 2.12 -2.91
CA ALA A 165 6.73 2.94 -2.02
C ALA A 165 7.96 3.48 -2.73
N PHE A 166 8.43 4.67 -2.34
CA PHE A 166 9.70 5.21 -2.78
C PHE A 166 10.86 4.76 -1.88
N SER A 167 12.07 4.71 -2.46
CA SER A 167 13.30 4.72 -1.67
C SER A 167 13.41 6.04 -0.87
N PRO A 168 14.26 6.10 0.19
CA PRO A 168 14.37 7.31 1.02
C PRO A 168 14.75 8.58 0.26
N ASP A 169 15.51 8.45 -0.83
CA ASP A 169 15.91 9.53 -1.72
C ASP A 169 14.97 9.74 -2.92
N GLU A 170 13.87 9.01 -2.96
CA GLU A 170 12.87 9.01 -4.05
C GLU A 170 13.44 8.69 -5.44
N SER A 171 14.63 8.11 -5.52
CA SER A 171 15.27 7.73 -6.78
C SER A 171 14.77 6.41 -7.36
N VAL A 172 14.11 5.59 -6.53
CA VAL A 172 13.51 4.31 -6.91
C VAL A 172 12.06 4.24 -6.46
N LEU A 173 11.18 3.82 -7.35
CA LEU A 173 9.81 3.42 -7.02
C LEU A 173 9.72 1.89 -7.00
N TYR A 174 9.28 1.33 -5.88
CA TYR A 174 8.95 -0.08 -5.72
C TYR A 174 7.45 -0.29 -5.92
N VAL A 175 7.07 -1.39 -6.58
CA VAL A 175 5.66 -1.76 -6.81
C VAL A 175 5.48 -3.24 -6.52
N ALA A 176 4.58 -3.56 -5.60
CA ALA A 176 4.19 -4.93 -5.29
C ALA A 176 3.31 -5.50 -6.40
N ILE A 177 3.61 -6.70 -6.86
CA ILE A 177 2.84 -7.42 -7.89
C ILE A 177 2.19 -8.64 -7.22
N SER A 178 0.88 -8.54 -7.01
CA SER A 178 0.13 -9.56 -6.27
C SER A 178 -0.04 -10.85 -7.07
N ARG A 179 -0.20 -10.75 -8.38
CA ARG A 179 -0.47 -11.88 -9.27
C ARG A 179 -0.23 -11.49 -10.73
N GLU A 180 -0.22 -12.44 -11.63
CA GLU A 180 -0.20 -12.21 -13.07
C GLU A 180 -1.59 -12.40 -13.70
N SER A 181 -2.41 -13.27 -13.09
CA SER A 181 -3.74 -13.60 -13.60
C SER A 181 -4.67 -14.04 -12.47
N GLN A 182 -5.93 -14.26 -12.78
CA GLN A 182 -6.89 -14.82 -11.82
C GLN A 182 -6.51 -16.26 -11.40
N VAL A 183 -5.88 -17.02 -12.29
CA VAL A 183 -5.44 -18.40 -12.03
C VAL A 183 -4.46 -18.49 -10.86
N CYS A 184 -3.59 -17.50 -10.66
CA CYS A 184 -2.67 -17.47 -9.52
C CYS A 184 -3.34 -17.53 -8.14
N PHE A 185 -4.62 -17.14 -8.03
CA PHE A 185 -5.36 -17.29 -6.78
C PHE A 185 -5.77 -18.75 -6.55
N GLU A 186 -6.34 -19.38 -7.56
CA GLU A 186 -6.81 -20.76 -7.50
C GLU A 186 -5.65 -21.72 -7.22
N GLU A 187 -4.48 -21.46 -7.83
CA GLU A 187 -3.26 -22.21 -7.58
C GLU A 187 -2.76 -22.07 -6.14
N ALA A 188 -2.76 -20.85 -5.60
CA ALA A 188 -2.33 -20.60 -4.23
C ALA A 188 -3.27 -21.24 -3.19
N GLU A 189 -4.59 -21.24 -3.43
CA GLU A 189 -5.58 -21.95 -2.60
C GLU A 189 -5.35 -23.47 -2.60
N GLN A 190 -4.75 -24.01 -3.66
CA GLN A 190 -4.34 -25.41 -3.78
C GLN A 190 -2.95 -25.70 -3.26
N GLY A 191 -2.26 -24.71 -2.67
CA GLY A 191 -0.90 -24.83 -2.16
C GLY A 191 0.19 -24.86 -3.24
N VAL A 192 -0.12 -24.40 -4.45
CA VAL A 192 0.86 -24.26 -5.53
C VAL A 192 1.62 -22.94 -5.35
N VAL A 193 2.94 -22.99 -5.54
CA VAL A 193 3.79 -21.80 -5.50
C VAL A 193 3.47 -20.87 -6.66
N CYS A 194 3.02 -19.65 -6.36
CA CYS A 194 2.78 -18.63 -7.38
C CYS A 194 4.10 -17.86 -7.65
N GLU A 195 4.79 -18.24 -8.71
CA GLU A 195 6.09 -17.68 -9.14
C GLU A 195 5.98 -16.20 -9.58
N HIS A 196 4.78 -15.71 -9.85
CA HIS A 196 4.53 -14.35 -10.35
C HIS A 196 4.52 -13.30 -9.25
N ARG A 197 4.48 -13.70 -7.98
CA ARG A 197 4.52 -12.79 -6.82
C ARG A 197 5.91 -12.18 -6.69
N LYS A 198 6.00 -10.86 -6.79
CA LYS A 198 7.28 -10.15 -6.82
C LYS A 198 7.13 -8.68 -6.43
N ILE A 199 8.25 -8.03 -6.20
CA ILE A 199 8.37 -6.57 -6.22
C ILE A 199 9.08 -6.17 -7.50
N ARG A 200 8.53 -5.20 -8.22
CA ARG A 200 9.23 -4.50 -9.31
C ARG A 200 9.87 -3.23 -8.78
N ALA A 201 10.93 -2.80 -9.41
CA ALA A 201 11.56 -1.50 -9.16
C ALA A 201 11.73 -0.73 -10.46
N PHE A 202 11.59 0.59 -10.35
CA PHE A 202 11.75 1.55 -11.43
C PHE A 202 12.68 2.66 -10.96
N ASP A 203 13.59 3.11 -11.80
CA ASP A 203 14.36 4.32 -11.54
C ASP A 203 13.47 5.53 -11.84
N VAL A 204 13.49 6.52 -10.95
CA VAL A 204 12.64 7.72 -11.01
C VAL A 204 13.49 8.90 -11.45
N ALA A 205 13.22 9.43 -12.64
CA ALA A 205 13.88 10.64 -13.12
C ALA A 205 13.39 11.90 -12.39
N ALA A 206 14.08 13.02 -12.55
CA ALA A 206 13.72 14.28 -11.90
C ALA A 206 12.32 14.77 -12.28
N ASP A 207 11.86 14.50 -13.50
CA ASP A 207 10.50 14.82 -13.99
C ASP A 207 9.43 13.77 -13.60
N GLY A 208 9.81 12.79 -12.77
CA GLY A 208 8.94 11.69 -12.35
C GLY A 208 8.72 10.60 -13.42
N THR A 209 9.51 10.59 -14.49
CA THR A 209 9.47 9.51 -15.49
C THR A 209 10.07 8.24 -14.90
N LEU A 210 9.39 7.11 -15.07
CA LEU A 210 9.84 5.80 -14.64
C LEU A 210 10.61 5.09 -15.75
N THR A 211 11.80 4.59 -15.43
CA THR A 211 12.67 3.86 -16.35
C THR A 211 13.23 2.59 -15.70
N ASN A 212 13.97 1.78 -16.45
CA ASN A 212 14.67 0.60 -15.93
C ASN A 212 13.78 -0.35 -15.12
N ASN A 213 12.61 -0.71 -15.70
CA ASN A 213 11.70 -1.69 -15.11
C ASN A 213 12.43 -3.02 -14.89
N ARG A 214 12.50 -3.47 -13.64
CA ARG A 214 13.19 -4.70 -13.25
C ARG A 214 12.47 -5.43 -12.12
N VAL A 215 12.66 -6.75 -12.04
CA VAL A 215 12.29 -7.49 -10.82
C VAL A 215 13.29 -7.13 -9.74
N PHE A 216 12.80 -6.55 -8.64
CA PHE A 216 13.62 -6.24 -7.48
C PHE A 216 13.81 -7.47 -6.61
N ALA A 217 12.71 -8.16 -6.27
CA ALA A 217 12.74 -9.36 -5.45
C ALA A 217 11.57 -10.29 -5.81
N SER A 218 11.81 -11.61 -5.75
CA SER A 218 10.75 -12.62 -5.79
C SER A 218 10.11 -12.75 -4.42
N MET A 219 8.78 -12.88 -4.41
CA MET A 219 7.97 -13.21 -3.24
C MET A 219 7.17 -14.50 -3.47
N ALA A 220 7.68 -15.37 -4.33
CA ALA A 220 7.06 -16.66 -4.67
C ALA A 220 6.88 -17.52 -3.41
N SER A 221 5.65 -17.98 -3.18
CA SER A 221 5.31 -18.79 -2.01
C SER A 221 3.98 -19.51 -2.24
N ALA A 222 3.80 -20.64 -1.56
CA ALA A 222 2.53 -21.37 -1.48
C ALA A 222 1.71 -21.00 -0.22
N GLU A 223 2.26 -20.16 0.67
CA GLU A 223 1.54 -19.73 1.86
C GLU A 223 0.44 -18.70 1.50
N GLU A 224 -0.54 -18.59 2.39
CA GLU A 224 -1.62 -17.58 2.28
C GLU A 224 -1.07 -16.15 2.22
N GLY A 225 -1.75 -15.30 1.50
CA GLY A 225 -1.40 -13.88 1.30
C GLY A 225 -0.77 -13.63 -0.07
N VAL A 226 -0.73 -12.38 -0.46
CA VAL A 226 -0.14 -11.90 -1.71
C VAL A 226 0.69 -10.65 -1.44
N PRO A 227 1.69 -10.29 -2.26
CA PRO A 227 2.29 -8.98 -2.19
C PRO A 227 1.22 -7.89 -2.28
N ASP A 228 1.11 -7.06 -1.23
CA ASP A 228 0.03 -6.08 -1.05
C ASP A 228 0.62 -4.75 -0.56
N GLY A 229 0.26 -4.25 0.59
CA GLY A 229 0.78 -2.99 1.08
C GLY A 229 2.29 -2.99 1.36
N MET A 230 2.96 -1.87 1.14
CA MET A 230 4.40 -1.75 1.24
C MET A 230 4.81 -0.42 1.86
N LYS A 231 5.83 -0.45 2.72
CA LYS A 231 6.51 0.75 3.27
C LYS A 231 8.02 0.53 3.30
N VAL A 232 8.75 1.62 3.41
CA VAL A 232 10.22 1.64 3.45
C VAL A 232 10.68 2.31 4.75
N ASP A 233 11.75 1.79 5.36
CA ASP A 233 12.36 2.40 6.53
C ASP A 233 13.47 3.41 6.14
N THR A 234 13.99 4.14 7.12
CA THR A 234 15.02 5.18 6.90
C THR A 234 16.37 4.63 6.44
N LEU A 235 16.60 3.33 6.52
CA LEU A 235 17.77 2.65 5.95
C LEU A 235 17.53 2.13 4.53
N GLY A 236 16.30 2.32 3.99
CA GLY A 236 15.90 1.87 2.66
C GLY A 236 15.45 0.41 2.61
N ARG A 237 15.25 -0.26 3.75
CA ARG A 237 14.72 -1.61 3.78
C ARG A 237 13.23 -1.59 3.44
N ILE A 238 12.83 -2.53 2.60
CA ILE A 238 11.47 -2.65 2.11
C ILE A 238 10.72 -3.64 3.00
N PHE A 239 9.57 -3.20 3.54
CA PHE A 239 8.61 -4.02 4.26
C PHE A 239 7.38 -4.18 3.37
N CYS A 240 7.19 -5.36 2.81
CA CYS A 240 6.06 -5.66 1.93
C CYS A 240 5.22 -6.78 2.55
N THR A 241 3.93 -6.56 2.73
CA THR A 241 3.03 -7.63 3.12
C THR A 241 2.96 -8.68 2.02
N GLY A 242 2.78 -9.93 2.40
CA GLY A 242 2.82 -11.04 1.46
C GLY A 242 2.45 -12.36 2.11
N SER A 243 2.78 -13.43 1.44
CA SER A 243 2.52 -14.79 1.92
C SER A 243 3.11 -15.04 3.29
N GLY A 244 2.26 -15.39 4.26
CA GLY A 244 2.65 -15.75 5.62
C GLY A 244 3.06 -14.57 6.52
N GLY A 245 3.04 -13.30 6.05
CA GLY A 245 3.41 -12.17 6.88
C GLY A 245 4.01 -10.98 6.12
N ILE A 246 4.93 -10.25 6.75
CA ILE A 246 5.62 -9.10 6.17
C ILE A 246 7.02 -9.54 5.75
N TRP A 247 7.29 -9.52 4.47
CA TRP A 247 8.60 -9.80 3.89
C TRP A 247 9.49 -8.56 4.02
N VAL A 248 10.71 -8.76 4.49
CA VAL A 248 11.66 -7.67 4.66
C VAL A 248 12.86 -7.89 3.75
N PHE A 249 13.22 -6.84 2.99
CA PHE A 249 14.35 -6.87 2.07
C PHE A 249 15.32 -5.72 2.35
N GLU A 250 16.61 -5.98 2.15
CA GLU A 250 17.61 -4.91 2.05
C GLU A 250 17.43 -4.10 0.76
N PRO A 251 18.00 -2.88 0.68
CA PRO A 251 17.92 -2.05 -0.53
C PRO A 251 18.48 -2.70 -1.81
N ASP A 252 19.35 -3.71 -1.67
CA ASP A 252 19.90 -4.49 -2.79
C ASP A 252 19.03 -5.70 -3.19
N GLY A 253 17.90 -5.92 -2.49
CA GLY A 253 16.97 -7.03 -2.76
C GLY A 253 17.26 -8.29 -1.94
N ALA A 254 18.27 -8.31 -1.07
CA ALA A 254 18.51 -9.45 -0.20
C ALA A 254 17.35 -9.67 0.78
N HIS A 255 16.75 -10.87 0.77
CA HIS A 255 15.63 -11.20 1.64
C HIS A 255 16.11 -11.50 3.06
N LEU A 256 15.65 -10.72 4.04
CA LEU A 256 16.04 -10.84 5.45
C LEU A 256 15.15 -11.80 6.23
N GLY A 257 13.93 -12.06 5.76
CA GLY A 257 12.97 -12.95 6.39
C GLY A 257 11.54 -12.44 6.33
N VAL A 258 10.62 -13.19 6.97
CA VAL A 258 9.19 -12.86 7.04
C VAL A 258 8.80 -12.65 8.50
N ILE A 259 8.36 -11.42 8.84
CA ILE A 259 7.79 -11.11 10.15
C ILE A 259 6.38 -11.69 10.18
N ARG A 260 6.19 -12.69 11.04
CA ARG A 260 4.91 -13.40 11.18
C ARG A 260 4.13 -12.82 12.34
N GLY A 261 2.87 -12.50 12.10
CA GLY A 261 1.91 -12.04 13.09
C GLY A 261 0.83 -13.09 13.40
N PRO A 262 -0.13 -12.73 14.27
CA PRO A 262 -1.29 -13.58 14.54
C PRO A 262 -2.18 -13.82 13.32
N GLU A 263 -2.21 -12.87 12.40
CA GLU A 263 -2.95 -12.91 11.14
C GLU A 263 -2.06 -12.39 10.01
N VAL A 264 -2.32 -12.81 8.77
CA VAL A 264 -1.58 -12.34 7.59
C VAL A 264 -2.03 -10.92 7.22
N PRO A 265 -1.15 -9.91 7.30
CA PRO A 265 -1.54 -8.54 7.02
C PRO A 265 -1.69 -8.27 5.53
N ARG A 266 -2.60 -7.35 5.19
CA ARG A 266 -2.78 -6.81 3.84
C ARG A 266 -1.98 -5.54 3.63
N ASN A 267 -1.95 -4.67 4.64
CA ASN A 267 -1.21 -3.42 4.54
C ASN A 267 -0.55 -3.06 5.87
N ILE A 268 0.38 -2.11 5.83
CA ILE A 268 1.13 -1.65 7.00
C ILE A 268 1.31 -0.13 6.98
N ALA A 269 1.52 0.44 8.16
CA ALA A 269 2.00 1.81 8.34
C ALA A 269 3.04 1.87 9.44
N PHE A 270 4.04 2.71 9.28
CA PHE A 270 4.89 3.13 10.39
C PHE A 270 4.23 4.29 11.13
N GLY A 271 4.34 4.30 12.45
CA GLY A 271 3.74 5.36 13.25
C GLY A 271 4.36 5.51 14.63
N ASP A 272 3.61 6.17 15.52
CA ASP A 272 4.05 6.81 16.75
C ASP A 272 5.01 7.99 16.49
N SER A 273 5.36 8.72 17.53
CA SER A 273 6.22 9.92 17.41
C SER A 273 7.65 9.61 16.93
N ASP A 274 8.08 8.35 17.04
CA ASP A 274 9.40 7.89 16.62
C ASP A 274 9.38 7.03 15.34
N PHE A 275 8.21 6.82 14.72
CA PHE A 275 8.00 6.00 13.52
C PHE A 275 8.59 4.58 13.62
N ARG A 276 8.67 4.02 14.82
CA ARG A 276 9.14 2.64 15.06
C ARG A 276 8.04 1.64 15.37
N THR A 277 6.80 2.07 15.47
CA THR A 277 5.65 1.17 15.56
C THR A 277 5.16 0.85 14.16
N VAL A 278 5.09 -0.43 13.84
CA VAL A 278 4.44 -0.92 12.62
C VAL A 278 3.01 -1.32 12.99
N TYR A 279 2.06 -0.66 12.37
CA TYR A 279 0.63 -0.99 12.44
C TYR A 279 0.28 -1.88 11.26
N THR A 280 -0.56 -2.89 11.47
CA THR A 280 -0.97 -3.85 10.44
C THR A 280 -2.47 -3.97 10.35
N THR A 281 -2.98 -4.16 9.14
CA THR A 281 -4.39 -4.34 8.81
C THR A 281 -4.61 -5.72 8.17
N PRO A 282 -4.82 -6.79 8.96
CA PRO A 282 -4.98 -8.15 8.43
C PRO A 282 -6.44 -8.51 8.09
N GLY A 283 -7.30 -7.57 7.82
CA GLY A 283 -8.71 -7.78 7.50
C GLY A 283 -9.62 -7.32 8.62
N VAL A 284 -9.95 -8.14 9.62
CA VAL A 284 -10.92 -7.79 10.66
C VAL A 284 -10.32 -7.19 11.93
N SER A 285 -9.01 -7.08 11.98
CA SER A 285 -8.27 -6.68 13.18
C SER A 285 -7.25 -5.58 12.89
N LEU A 286 -6.77 -4.93 13.93
CA LEU A 286 -5.58 -4.08 13.93
C LEU A 286 -4.56 -4.64 14.91
N TYR A 287 -3.31 -4.75 14.49
CA TYR A 287 -2.20 -5.07 15.39
C TYR A 287 -1.09 -4.05 15.27
N SER A 288 -0.20 -4.05 16.24
CA SER A 288 1.06 -3.33 16.17
C SER A 288 2.22 -4.17 16.72
N PHE A 289 3.42 -3.85 16.27
CA PHE A 289 4.68 -4.34 16.83
C PHE A 289 5.77 -3.28 16.67
N ARG A 290 6.91 -3.48 17.34
CA ARG A 290 8.00 -2.50 17.37
C ARG A 290 9.21 -2.94 16.57
N VAL A 291 9.80 -1.99 15.84
CA VAL A 291 11.05 -2.15 15.10
C VAL A 291 12.14 -1.20 15.60
N LYS A 292 13.40 -1.54 15.35
CA LYS A 292 14.56 -0.76 15.80
C LYS A 292 14.83 0.48 14.95
N THR A 293 14.48 0.42 13.67
CA THR A 293 14.69 1.51 12.70
C THR A 293 13.38 2.20 12.37
N PRO A 294 13.31 3.52 12.38
CA PRO A 294 12.12 4.25 11.98
C PRO A 294 11.73 3.99 10.52
N GLY A 295 10.45 3.94 10.23
CA GLY A 295 9.94 4.10 8.87
C GLY A 295 10.10 5.53 8.37
N ILE A 296 9.96 5.72 7.05
CA ILE A 296 9.90 7.05 6.45
C ILE A 296 8.58 7.70 6.85
N SER A 297 8.65 8.94 7.36
CA SER A 297 7.47 9.76 7.63
C SER A 297 6.73 10.06 6.33
N PRO A 298 5.41 9.91 6.27
CA PRO A 298 4.62 10.24 5.08
C PRO A 298 4.34 11.76 4.96
N PHE A 299 4.90 12.61 5.82
CA PHE A 299 4.72 14.08 5.84
C PHE A 299 5.99 14.79 6.33
#